data_cf546b812c5ed46d1e14fe18bd1b1cb7
#
_entry.id   cf546b812c5ed46d1e14fe18bd1b1cb7
#
_cell.length_a   1.000
_cell.length_b   1.000
_cell.length_c   1.000
_cell.angle_alpha   90.00
_cell.angle_beta   90.00
_cell.angle_gamma   90.00
#
_symmetry.space_group_name_H-M   'P 1'
#
loop_
_entity.id
_entity.type
_entity.pdbx_description
1 polymer ?
#
loop_
_entity_poly.entity_id
_entity_poly.type
_entity_poly.pdbx_seq_one_letter_code
_entity_poly.pdbx_strand_id
1 'polypeptide(L)'
;MRLNEMGEIVRNEWLKTAELRANVKLHEFVVMPNHFHAILEITEKINNAIFENCAMPHVGALHVGALRATPPQTPQIIRPYVHQTDYEKNEYMSNISPKSGSFAAIMRSFKSAVTRNIHLAGCEFSWQRNLWEHIIRDTNDHARIAEYINNNPANWNIDRFYKKL
;
A
#
# COMPACT_ATOMS: atom_id res chain seq x y z
N MET A 1 -1.14 -12.99 16.39
CA MET A 1 -0.87 -11.56 16.67
C MET A 1 -2.19 -10.79 16.59
N ARG A 2 -2.46 -9.84 17.52
CA ARG A 2 -3.67 -9.01 17.49
C ARG A 2 -3.29 -7.61 16.99
N LEU A 3 -4.03 -7.08 16.00
CA LEU A 3 -3.83 -5.73 15.51
C LEU A 3 -4.30 -4.70 16.55
N ASN A 4 -3.61 -3.57 16.61
CA ASN A 4 -4.09 -2.37 17.28
C ASN A 4 -4.95 -1.55 16.31
N GLU A 5 -5.51 -0.42 16.78
CA GLU A 5 -6.38 0.45 15.99
C GLU A 5 -5.72 0.91 14.68
N MET A 6 -4.45 1.30 14.70
CA MET A 6 -3.71 1.68 13.48
C MET A 6 -3.57 0.50 12.51
N GLY A 7 -3.29 -0.70 13.03
CA GLY A 7 -3.20 -1.91 12.21
C GLY A 7 -4.54 -2.28 11.55
N GLU A 8 -5.65 -2.08 12.24
CA GLU A 8 -6.99 -2.28 11.67
C GLU A 8 -7.29 -1.24 10.56
N ILE A 9 -6.86 0.00 10.74
CA ILE A 9 -6.97 1.02 9.67
C ILE A 9 -6.18 0.59 8.45
N VAL A 10 -4.93 0.15 8.62
CA VAL A 10 -4.09 -0.34 7.52
C VAL A 10 -4.77 -1.50 6.80
N ARG A 11 -5.27 -2.50 7.55
CA ARG A 11 -5.98 -3.66 7.00
C ARG A 11 -7.20 -3.25 6.19
N ASN A 12 -8.04 -2.41 6.76
CA ASN A 12 -9.29 -1.98 6.13
C ASN A 12 -9.04 -1.17 4.85
N GLU A 13 -8.07 -0.25 4.85
CA GLU A 13 -7.71 0.51 3.66
C GLU A 13 -7.07 -0.36 2.57
N TRP A 14 -6.34 -1.43 2.98
CA TRP A 14 -5.83 -2.41 2.02
C TRP A 14 -6.96 -3.16 1.33
N LEU A 15 -7.94 -3.66 2.06
CA LEU A 15 -9.10 -4.38 1.50
C LEU A 15 -9.90 -3.48 0.55
N LYS A 16 -10.14 -2.23 0.90
CA LYS A 16 -10.79 -1.24 0.03
C LYS A 16 -10.07 -1.01 -1.30
N THR A 17 -8.77 -1.31 -1.37
CA THR A 17 -7.99 -1.12 -2.59
C THR A 17 -8.54 -1.94 -3.76
N ALA A 18 -9.00 -3.18 -3.52
CA ALA A 18 -9.65 -4.00 -4.53
C ALA A 18 -11.09 -3.56 -4.82
N GLU A 19 -11.82 -3.12 -3.81
CA GLU A 19 -13.20 -2.61 -3.98
C GLU A 19 -13.23 -1.37 -4.89
N LEU A 20 -12.24 -0.50 -4.76
CA LEU A 20 -12.12 0.75 -5.52
C LEU A 20 -11.57 0.55 -6.94
N ARG A 21 -11.01 -0.63 -7.26
CA ARG A 21 -10.29 -0.86 -8.51
C ARG A 21 -10.57 -2.24 -9.07
N ALA A 22 -11.40 -2.28 -10.10
CA ALA A 22 -11.79 -3.53 -10.77
C ALA A 22 -10.62 -4.33 -11.39
N ASN A 23 -9.47 -3.67 -11.62
CA ASN A 23 -8.26 -4.28 -12.14
C ASN A 23 -7.25 -4.70 -11.08
N VAL A 24 -7.64 -4.68 -9.81
CA VAL A 24 -6.77 -5.06 -8.69
C VAL A 24 -7.35 -6.26 -7.98
N LYS A 25 -6.52 -7.27 -7.77
CA LYS A 25 -6.84 -8.43 -6.96
C LYS A 25 -5.82 -8.55 -5.85
N LEU A 26 -6.30 -8.74 -4.63
CA LEU A 26 -5.46 -8.90 -3.46
C LEU A 26 -5.29 -10.39 -3.18
N HIS A 27 -4.09 -10.77 -2.86
CA HIS A 27 -3.70 -12.10 -2.38
C HIS A 27 -3.29 -12.03 -0.91
N GLU A 28 -2.34 -12.85 -0.50
CA GLU A 28 -1.87 -12.91 0.88
C GLU A 28 -1.30 -11.56 1.32
N PHE A 29 -1.65 -11.16 2.53
CA PHE A 29 -1.07 -9.98 3.17
C PHE A 29 -1.01 -10.13 4.67
N VAL A 30 -0.10 -9.41 5.30
CA VAL A 30 0.01 -9.34 6.75
C VAL A 30 0.40 -7.93 7.20
N VAL A 31 -0.29 -7.46 8.24
CA VAL A 31 0.05 -6.21 8.93
C VAL A 31 0.88 -6.57 10.15
N MET A 32 2.15 -6.17 10.14
CA MET A 32 3.08 -6.36 11.25
C MET A 32 3.17 -5.06 12.08
N PRO A 33 3.69 -5.09 13.31
CA PRO A 33 3.71 -3.90 14.18
C PRO A 33 4.45 -2.70 13.59
N ASN A 34 5.39 -2.91 12.70
CA ASN A 34 6.24 -1.87 12.13
C ASN A 34 6.41 -1.97 10.61
N HIS A 35 5.78 -2.93 9.95
CA HIS A 35 5.82 -3.08 8.50
C HIS A 35 4.58 -3.82 7.98
N PHE A 36 4.45 -3.87 6.67
CA PHE A 36 3.33 -4.48 5.96
C PHE A 36 3.85 -5.26 4.76
N HIS A 37 3.39 -6.49 4.61
CA HIS A 37 3.65 -7.32 3.43
C HIS A 37 2.34 -7.64 2.73
N ALA A 38 2.36 -7.63 1.40
CA ALA A 38 1.20 -8.02 0.62
C ALA A 38 1.59 -8.49 -0.78
N ILE A 39 0.76 -9.34 -1.35
CA ILE A 39 0.78 -9.69 -2.77
C ILE A 39 -0.42 -9.00 -3.43
N LEU A 40 -0.16 -8.30 -4.52
CA LEU A 40 -1.15 -7.58 -5.31
C LEU A 40 -1.00 -7.97 -6.78
N GLU A 41 -2.09 -8.37 -7.39
CA GLU A 41 -2.19 -8.64 -8.82
C GLU A 41 -2.88 -7.48 -9.51
N ILE A 42 -2.27 -6.98 -10.58
CA ILE A 42 -2.86 -5.97 -11.45
C ILE A 42 -3.22 -6.67 -12.75
N THR A 43 -4.52 -6.85 -12.97
CA THR A 43 -5.04 -7.36 -14.23
C THR A 43 -5.17 -6.21 -15.23
N GLU A 44 -5.00 -6.51 -16.50
CA GLU A 44 -5.29 -5.53 -17.53
C GLU A 44 -6.78 -5.16 -17.46
N LYS A 45 -7.07 -3.86 -17.60
CA LYS A 45 -8.46 -3.44 -17.80
C LYS A 45 -8.93 -4.10 -19.07
N ILE A 46 -9.91 -4.98 -18.98
CA ILE A 46 -10.64 -5.50 -20.14
C ILE A 46 -11.39 -4.30 -20.73
N ASN A 47 -10.72 -3.51 -21.54
CA ASN A 47 -11.43 -2.71 -22.52
C ASN A 47 -12.04 -3.73 -23.47
N ASN A 48 -13.36 -3.83 -23.52
CA ASN A 48 -14.14 -4.69 -24.42
C ASN A 48 -13.90 -4.32 -25.89
N ALA A 49 -12.67 -4.42 -26.35
CA ALA A 49 -12.27 -4.32 -27.75
C ALA A 49 -11.23 -5.41 -28.00
N ILE A 50 -11.76 -6.53 -28.51
CA ILE A 50 -11.06 -7.54 -29.31
C ILE A 50 -9.97 -8.35 -28.60
N PHE A 51 -10.31 -9.60 -28.31
CA PHE A 51 -9.40 -10.70 -28.04
C PHE A 51 -8.32 -10.81 -29.11
N GLU A 52 -7.06 -10.55 -28.72
CA GLU A 52 -5.92 -11.26 -29.31
C GLU A 52 -4.68 -11.06 -28.40
N ASN A 53 -4.09 -12.21 -28.05
CA ASN A 53 -2.82 -12.44 -27.37
C ASN A 53 -2.79 -12.39 -25.83
N CYS A 54 -2.72 -13.62 -25.27
CA CYS A 54 -2.42 -13.94 -23.88
C CYS A 54 -1.12 -13.27 -23.39
N ALA A 55 -1.26 -12.15 -22.70
CA ALA A 55 -0.22 -11.67 -21.81
C ALA A 55 -0.53 -12.17 -20.40
N MET A 56 0.42 -12.85 -19.79
CA MET A 56 0.30 -13.34 -18.40
C MET A 56 0.06 -12.16 -17.45
N PRO A 57 -0.86 -12.27 -16.47
CA PRO A 57 -1.10 -11.23 -15.48
C PRO A 57 0.18 -10.95 -14.67
N HIS A 58 0.51 -9.68 -14.50
CA HIS A 58 1.64 -9.29 -13.67
C HIS A 58 1.24 -9.36 -12.19
N VAL A 59 1.77 -10.35 -11.48
CA VAL A 59 1.61 -10.50 -10.03
C VAL A 59 2.84 -9.93 -9.34
N GLY A 60 2.64 -9.01 -8.42
CA GLY A 60 3.73 -8.39 -7.66
C GLY A 60 3.59 -8.59 -6.16
N ALA A 61 4.68 -8.90 -5.48
CA ALA A 61 4.77 -8.92 -4.03
C ALA A 61 5.32 -7.62 -3.49
N LEU A 62 4.76 -7.16 -2.39
CA LEU A 62 5.06 -5.89 -1.76
C LEU A 62 5.64 -6.09 -0.37
N HIS A 63 6.75 -5.42 -0.13
CA HIS A 63 7.23 -5.13 1.20
C HIS A 63 7.11 -3.63 1.46
N VAL A 64 6.13 -3.23 2.25
CA VAL A 64 5.97 -1.83 2.67
C VAL A 64 6.70 -1.65 3.99
N GLY A 65 7.78 -0.88 3.97
CA GLY A 65 8.65 -0.67 5.13
C GLY A 65 7.95 -0.08 6.36
N ALA A 66 8.58 -0.34 7.49
CA ALA A 66 8.16 -0.16 8.87
C ALA A 66 7.39 1.11 9.22
N LEU A 67 6.44 0.94 10.12
CA LEU A 67 5.69 1.99 10.79
C LEU A 67 6.58 2.56 11.91
N ARG A 68 6.92 3.85 11.87
CA ARG A 68 7.66 4.52 12.93
C ARG A 68 6.75 5.53 13.60
N ALA A 69 6.46 5.34 14.88
CA ALA A 69 5.86 6.38 15.71
C ALA A 69 6.93 7.47 15.98
N THR A 70 6.65 8.71 15.61
CA THR A 70 7.46 9.88 15.96
C THR A 70 6.83 10.59 17.16
N PRO A 71 7.62 11.17 18.08
CA PRO A 71 7.09 11.93 19.22
C PRO A 71 6.36 13.20 18.77
N PRO A 72 5.44 13.73 19.60
CA PRO A 72 4.55 14.84 19.24
C PRO A 72 5.29 16.10 18.87
N GLN A 73 4.95 16.66 17.72
CA GLN A 73 5.38 17.99 17.31
C GLN A 73 4.19 18.95 17.37
N THR A 74 4.49 20.17 17.77
CA THR A 74 3.62 21.35 17.99
C THR A 74 2.49 21.47 16.95
N PRO A 75 1.29 21.95 17.35
CA PRO A 75 0.14 22.03 16.46
C PRO A 75 0.41 22.92 15.26
N GLN A 76 0.39 22.35 14.07
CA GLN A 76 0.47 23.10 12.83
C GLN A 76 -0.88 23.75 12.54
N ILE A 77 -0.85 25.05 12.29
CA ILE A 77 -1.99 25.86 11.89
C ILE A 77 -2.61 25.24 10.62
N ILE A 78 -3.83 24.72 10.77
CA ILE A 78 -4.64 24.24 9.64
C ILE A 78 -4.98 25.46 8.79
N ARG A 79 -4.33 25.64 7.65
CA ARG A 79 -4.75 26.63 6.66
C ARG A 79 -6.07 26.16 6.06
N PRO A 80 -7.11 27.01 5.98
CA PRO A 80 -8.35 26.65 5.34
C PRO A 80 -8.09 26.29 3.87
N TYR A 81 -8.62 25.14 3.44
CA TYR A 81 -8.56 24.68 2.06
C TYR A 81 -9.46 25.58 1.21
N VAL A 82 -8.87 26.49 0.48
CA VAL A 82 -9.58 27.34 -0.48
C VAL A 82 -9.74 26.53 -1.77
N HIS A 83 -10.97 26.20 -2.12
CA HIS A 83 -11.32 25.65 -3.42
C HIS A 83 -11.09 26.72 -4.49
N GLN A 84 -9.92 26.76 -5.10
CA GLN A 84 -9.70 27.51 -6.33
C GLN A 84 -10.06 26.61 -7.51
N THR A 85 -11.06 27.01 -8.27
CA THR A 85 -11.66 26.25 -9.38
C THR A 85 -10.88 26.39 -10.70
N ASP A 86 -9.80 27.18 -10.74
CA ASP A 86 -9.01 27.42 -11.95
C ASP A 86 -7.53 27.02 -11.73
N TYR A 87 -7.29 25.70 -11.61
CA TYR A 87 -5.92 25.19 -11.72
C TYR A 87 -5.59 24.93 -13.19
N GLU A 88 -4.78 25.79 -13.78
CA GLU A 88 -4.01 25.39 -14.95
C GLU A 88 -3.27 24.10 -14.61
N LYS A 89 -3.58 23.03 -15.34
CA LYS A 89 -2.97 21.72 -15.12
C LYS A 89 -1.48 21.85 -15.28
N ASN A 90 -0.73 21.75 -14.18
CA ASN A 90 0.73 21.76 -14.23
C ASN A 90 1.22 20.54 -14.99
N GLU A 91 1.59 20.73 -16.26
CA GLU A 91 2.01 19.66 -17.15
C GLU A 91 3.23 18.88 -16.60
N TYR A 92 4.19 19.58 -15.99
CA TYR A 92 5.34 18.96 -15.37
C TYR A 92 4.91 17.98 -14.27
N MET A 93 4.06 18.42 -13.32
CA MET A 93 3.55 17.57 -12.24
C MET A 93 2.67 16.43 -12.77
N SER A 94 1.94 16.66 -13.87
CA SER A 94 1.15 15.62 -14.54
C SER A 94 2.05 14.54 -15.15
N ASN A 95 3.17 14.92 -15.74
CA ASN A 95 4.11 14.00 -16.42
C ASN A 95 4.90 13.14 -15.41
N ILE A 96 5.25 13.68 -14.24
CA ILE A 96 5.95 12.93 -13.19
C ILE A 96 5.00 12.15 -12.25
N SER A 97 3.68 12.38 -12.36
CA SER A 97 2.70 11.65 -11.56
C SER A 97 2.55 10.20 -12.05
N PRO A 98 2.40 9.24 -11.12
CA PRO A 98 2.18 7.86 -11.50
C PRO A 98 0.94 7.72 -12.38
N LYS A 99 1.06 6.94 -13.45
CA LYS A 99 -0.05 6.65 -14.37
C LYS A 99 -1.20 5.98 -13.62
N SER A 100 -2.44 6.36 -13.97
CA SER A 100 -3.63 5.74 -13.40
C SER A 100 -3.62 4.22 -13.58
N GLY A 101 -3.95 3.47 -12.52
CA GLY A 101 -3.93 2.00 -12.54
C GLY A 101 -2.55 1.37 -12.39
N SER A 102 -1.48 2.15 -12.37
CA SER A 102 -0.14 1.62 -12.09
C SER A 102 0.02 1.26 -10.62
N PHE A 103 0.93 0.33 -10.33
CA PHE A 103 1.32 -0.05 -8.98
C PHE A 103 1.66 1.18 -8.10
N ALA A 104 2.47 2.09 -8.62
CA ALA A 104 2.86 3.31 -7.90
C ALA A 104 1.65 4.19 -7.55
N ALA A 105 0.65 4.31 -8.45
CA ALA A 105 -0.58 5.06 -8.18
C ALA A 105 -1.45 4.37 -7.12
N ILE A 106 -1.54 3.03 -7.15
CA ILE A 106 -2.26 2.23 -6.15
C ILE A 106 -1.64 2.44 -4.78
N MET A 107 -0.33 2.28 -4.66
CA MET A 107 0.41 2.41 -3.39
C MET A 107 0.37 3.84 -2.84
N ARG A 108 0.48 4.85 -3.70
CA ARG A 108 0.35 6.25 -3.29
C ARG A 108 -1.03 6.53 -2.69
N SER A 109 -2.09 6.04 -3.34
CA SER A 109 -3.47 6.19 -2.86
C SER A 109 -3.69 5.46 -1.53
N PHE A 110 -3.27 4.20 -1.42
CA PHE A 110 -3.35 3.40 -0.20
C PHE A 110 -2.61 4.08 0.96
N LYS A 111 -1.33 4.43 0.77
CA LYS A 111 -0.53 5.09 1.81
C LYS A 111 -1.14 6.42 2.26
N SER A 112 -1.69 7.20 1.34
CA SER A 112 -2.37 8.47 1.64
C SER A 112 -3.64 8.26 2.47
N ALA A 113 -4.47 7.28 2.11
CA ALA A 113 -5.70 6.95 2.83
C ALA A 113 -5.42 6.48 4.27
N VAL A 114 -4.45 5.58 4.44
CA VAL A 114 -4.01 5.12 5.76
C VAL A 114 -3.53 6.28 6.63
N THR A 115 -2.61 7.11 6.11
CA THR A 115 -2.08 8.27 6.85
C THR A 115 -3.20 9.20 7.29
N ARG A 116 -4.11 9.53 6.36
CA ARG A 116 -5.25 10.40 6.66
C ARG A 116 -6.14 9.83 7.76
N ASN A 117 -6.49 8.54 7.68
CA ASN A 117 -7.42 7.93 8.64
C ASN A 117 -6.79 7.75 10.02
N ILE A 118 -5.49 7.46 10.09
CA ILE A 118 -4.77 7.39 11.38
C ILE A 118 -4.68 8.78 12.01
N HIS A 119 -4.43 9.84 11.24
CA HIS A 119 -4.43 11.21 11.77
C HIS A 119 -5.82 11.65 12.23
N LEU A 120 -6.88 11.24 11.52
CA LEU A 120 -8.26 11.50 11.95
C LEU A 120 -8.62 10.78 13.26
N ALA A 121 -8.02 9.63 13.53
CA ALA A 121 -8.11 8.92 14.80
C ALA A 121 -7.26 9.57 15.92
N GLY A 122 -6.60 10.70 15.65
CA GLY A 122 -5.78 11.42 16.62
C GLY A 122 -4.40 10.83 16.87
N CYS A 123 -3.97 9.88 16.04
CA CYS A 123 -2.67 9.22 16.18
C CYS A 123 -1.63 9.84 15.24
N GLU A 124 -0.41 10.01 15.73
CA GLU A 124 0.72 10.37 14.88
C GLU A 124 1.22 9.17 14.11
N PHE A 125 1.42 9.36 12.81
CA PHE A 125 1.83 8.28 11.93
C PHE A 125 2.67 8.78 10.76
N SER A 126 3.72 8.06 10.45
CA SER A 126 4.48 8.27 9.22
C SER A 126 4.95 6.94 8.62
N TRP A 127 4.90 6.84 7.31
CA TRP A 127 5.47 5.69 6.61
C TRP A 127 6.99 5.76 6.64
N GLN A 128 7.62 4.60 6.78
CA GLN A 128 9.05 4.52 6.50
C GLN A 128 9.33 4.89 5.03
N ARG A 129 10.48 5.51 4.82
CA ARG A 129 11.03 5.69 3.48
C ARG A 129 11.34 4.31 2.90
N ASN A 130 11.25 4.22 1.59
CA ASN A 130 11.46 3.04 0.78
C ASN A 130 10.28 2.05 0.79
N LEU A 131 9.90 1.72 -0.41
CA LEU A 131 9.02 0.62 -0.77
C LEU A 131 9.91 -0.42 -1.44
N TRP A 132 9.92 -1.63 -0.92
CA TRP A 132 10.58 -2.74 -1.58
C TRP A 132 9.54 -3.51 -2.38
N GLU A 133 9.77 -3.68 -3.67
CA GLU A 133 8.87 -4.37 -4.58
C GLU A 133 9.58 -5.51 -5.28
N HIS A 134 8.87 -6.59 -5.53
CA HIS A 134 9.32 -7.75 -6.28
C HIS A 134 8.22 -8.18 -7.25
N ILE A 135 8.59 -8.43 -8.50
CA ILE A 135 7.65 -8.91 -9.52
C ILE A 135 7.64 -10.43 -9.49
N ILE A 136 6.51 -11.00 -9.09
CA ILE A 136 6.28 -12.45 -9.10
C ILE A 136 6.06 -12.89 -10.54
N ARG A 137 6.83 -13.88 -10.99
CA ARG A 137 6.82 -14.32 -12.40
C ARG A 137 6.26 -15.72 -12.60
N ASP A 138 6.21 -16.52 -11.57
CA ASP A 138 5.73 -17.89 -11.64
C ASP A 138 5.03 -18.33 -10.34
N THR A 139 4.38 -19.48 -10.40
CA THR A 139 3.60 -20.03 -9.28
C THR A 139 4.49 -20.46 -8.10
N ASN A 140 5.72 -20.86 -8.34
CA ASN A 140 6.64 -21.27 -7.27
C ASN A 140 7.10 -20.04 -6.48
N ASP A 141 7.43 -18.95 -7.17
CA ASP A 141 7.77 -17.67 -6.55
C ASP A 141 6.59 -17.12 -5.75
N HIS A 142 5.37 -17.20 -6.32
CA HIS A 142 4.14 -16.84 -5.61
C HIS A 142 3.97 -17.67 -4.32
N ALA A 143 4.06 -18.99 -4.41
CA ALA A 143 3.87 -19.87 -3.26
C ALA A 143 4.90 -19.59 -2.16
N ARG A 144 6.16 -19.40 -2.53
CA ARG A 144 7.24 -19.06 -1.60
C ARG A 144 7.00 -17.75 -0.86
N ILE A 145 6.55 -16.73 -1.58
CA ILE A 145 6.29 -15.40 -0.99
C ILE A 145 5.02 -15.44 -0.14
N ALA A 146 3.97 -16.13 -0.58
CA ALA A 146 2.75 -16.33 0.19
C ALA A 146 3.01 -17.05 1.51
N GLU A 147 3.81 -18.13 1.47
CA GLU A 147 4.25 -18.83 2.66
C GLU A 147 5.05 -17.94 3.62
N TYR A 148 5.97 -17.15 3.09
CA TYR A 148 6.73 -16.17 3.88
C TYR A 148 5.79 -15.17 4.57
N ILE A 149 4.81 -14.62 3.86
CA ILE A 149 3.83 -13.67 4.40
C ILE A 149 3.01 -14.32 5.52
N ASN A 150 2.50 -15.52 5.31
CA ASN A 150 1.68 -16.24 6.26
C ASN A 150 2.44 -16.62 7.54
N ASN A 151 3.73 -16.95 7.42
CA ASN A 151 4.58 -17.34 8.54
C ASN A 151 5.20 -16.15 9.28
N ASN A 152 5.10 -14.93 8.75
CA ASN A 152 5.72 -13.73 9.32
C ASN A 152 5.28 -13.46 10.77
N PRO A 153 3.98 -13.55 11.14
CA PRO A 153 3.57 -13.34 12.53
C PRO A 153 4.17 -14.31 13.54
N ALA A 154 4.39 -15.57 13.13
CA ALA A 154 5.01 -16.59 13.98
C ALA A 154 6.51 -16.31 14.19
N ASN A 155 7.16 -15.75 13.17
CA ASN A 155 8.58 -15.43 13.16
C ASN A 155 8.92 -14.03 13.66
N TRP A 156 7.93 -13.29 14.18
CA TRP A 156 8.10 -11.89 14.59
C TRP A 156 9.27 -11.68 15.57
N ASN A 157 9.46 -12.59 16.52
CA ASN A 157 10.51 -12.47 17.55
C ASN A 157 11.96 -12.55 17.00
N ILE A 158 12.12 -13.10 15.79
CA ILE A 158 13.43 -13.24 15.12
C ILE A 158 13.55 -12.29 13.92
N ASP A 159 12.52 -11.47 13.68
CA ASP A 159 12.54 -10.48 12.62
C ASP A 159 13.59 -9.39 12.91
N ARG A 160 14.38 -9.01 11.88
CA ARG A 160 15.42 -7.97 12.03
C ARG A 160 14.85 -6.60 12.43
N PHE A 161 13.57 -6.37 12.22
CA PHE A 161 12.87 -5.14 12.61
C PHE A 161 12.24 -5.24 14.01
N TYR A 162 12.33 -6.42 14.64
CA TYR A 162 11.85 -6.61 16.00
C TYR A 162 12.66 -5.74 16.96
N LYS A 163 11.98 -4.84 17.67
CA LYS A 163 12.55 -4.13 18.80
C LYS A 163 11.81 -4.62 20.04
N LYS A 164 12.56 -5.20 20.98
CA LYS A 164 12.03 -5.49 22.29
C LYS A 164 11.62 -4.17 22.96
N LEU A 165 10.32 -4.03 23.24
CA LEU A 165 9.76 -2.88 23.98
C LEU A 165 10.22 -2.94 25.43
#